data_e085f27f1851e20ada7c12c3a363ae02
#
_entry.id   e085f27f1851e20ada7c12c3a363ae02
#
_cell.length_a   1.000
_cell.length_b   1.000
_cell.length_c   1.000
_cell.angle_alpha   90.00
_cell.angle_beta   90.00
_cell.angle_gamma   90.00
#
_symmetry.space_group_name_H-M   'P 1'
#
loop_
_entity.id
_entity.type
_entity.pdbx_description
1 polymer ?
#
loop_
_entity_poly.entity_id
_entity_poly.type
_entity_poly.pdbx_seq_one_letter_code
_entity_poly.pdbx_strand_id
1 'polypeptide(L)'
;MPRKVWDGITARAVHGERLTLALVELEPGAIAETHSHDHEQLGLVLRGSIRFRVGDEERELGPGETWEIPSNTSHRAEAGPDGASVLDLFSPPRSEWEQGEPGEPGPGRWPS
;
A
#
# COMPACT_ATOMS: atom_id res chain seq x y z
N MET A 1 11.40 8.77 6.33
CA MET A 1 12.00 8.43 5.03
C MET A 1 11.09 7.48 4.29
N PRO A 2 10.69 7.79 3.05
CA PRO A 2 9.90 6.82 2.29
C PRO A 2 10.72 5.57 2.00
N ARG A 3 10.05 4.46 2.00
CA ARG A 3 10.67 3.18 1.73
C ARG A 3 10.25 2.68 0.36
N LYS A 4 11.21 2.25 -0.45
CA LYS A 4 10.93 1.64 -1.74
C LYS A 4 10.43 0.22 -1.50
N VAL A 5 9.21 -0.07 -1.94
CA VAL A 5 8.62 -1.39 -1.77
C VAL A 5 8.57 -2.18 -3.07
N TRP A 6 8.53 -1.48 -4.21
CA TRP A 6 8.61 -2.03 -5.57
C TRP A 6 9.32 -0.99 -6.42
N ASP A 7 9.74 -1.37 -7.62
CA ASP A 7 10.25 -0.37 -8.56
C ASP A 7 9.17 0.67 -8.84
N GLY A 8 9.51 1.94 -8.61
CA GLY A 8 8.58 3.04 -8.83
C GLY A 8 7.52 3.20 -7.76
N ILE A 9 7.60 2.44 -6.67
CA ILE A 9 6.63 2.51 -5.59
C ILE A 9 7.33 2.72 -4.26
N THR A 10 6.97 3.80 -3.56
CA THR A 10 7.50 4.09 -2.24
C THR A 10 6.36 4.21 -1.24
N ALA A 11 6.65 3.93 0.00
CA ALA A 11 5.66 3.99 1.07
C ALA A 11 6.21 4.71 2.28
N ARG A 12 5.35 5.49 2.91
CA ARG A 12 5.59 6.07 4.23
C ARG A 12 4.55 5.48 5.15
N ALA A 13 4.99 4.86 6.24
CA ALA A 13 4.07 4.09 7.05
C ALA A 13 4.25 4.39 8.52
N VAL A 14 3.14 4.29 9.25
CA VAL A 14 3.14 4.29 10.70
C VAL A 14 2.47 3.00 11.14
N HIS A 15 3.09 2.33 12.09
CA HIS A 15 2.65 1.03 12.56
C HIS A 15 2.09 1.15 13.97
N GLY A 16 0.82 0.78 14.12
CA GLY A 16 0.19 0.68 15.42
C GLY A 16 0.30 -0.74 15.94
N GLU A 17 -0.40 -1.01 17.03
CA GLU A 17 -0.42 -2.35 17.60
C GLU A 17 -1.15 -3.35 16.70
N ARG A 18 -2.18 -2.90 16.02
CA ARG A 18 -3.08 -3.79 15.29
C ARG A 18 -3.17 -3.49 13.81
N LEU A 19 -2.62 -2.37 13.38
CA LEU A 19 -2.69 -2.01 11.97
C LEU A 19 -1.54 -1.10 11.56
N THR A 20 -1.34 -1.04 10.26
CA THR A 20 -0.39 -0.12 9.62
C THR A 20 -1.18 0.80 8.71
N LEU A 21 -0.88 2.09 8.80
CA LEU A 21 -1.38 3.09 7.85
C LEU A 21 -0.22 3.50 6.97
N ALA A 22 -0.41 3.46 5.67
CA ALA A 22 0.66 3.81 4.73
C ALA A 22 0.16 4.77 3.67
N LEU A 23 0.98 5.76 3.35
CA LEU A 23 0.81 6.58 2.17
C LEU A 23 1.73 6.00 1.10
N VAL A 24 1.17 5.58 -0.01
CA VAL A 24 1.91 4.90 -1.07
C VAL A 24 1.90 5.78 -2.30
N GLU A 25 3.09 6.05 -2.84
CA GLU A 25 3.26 6.83 -4.05
C GLU A 25 3.72 5.90 -5.16
N LEU A 26 3.01 5.95 -6.29
CA LEU A 26 3.32 5.12 -7.45
C LEU A 26 3.66 6.02 -8.63
N GLU A 27 4.82 5.78 -9.22
CA GLU A 27 5.20 6.47 -10.46
C GLU A 27 4.32 5.98 -11.61
N PRO A 28 4.22 6.77 -12.70
CA PRO A 28 3.43 6.34 -13.87
C PRO A 28 3.83 4.94 -14.32
N GLY A 29 2.84 4.08 -14.48
CA GLY A 29 3.04 2.72 -14.95
C GLY A 29 3.68 1.76 -13.98
N ALA A 30 3.94 2.18 -12.74
CA ALA A 30 4.55 1.30 -11.75
C ALA A 30 3.62 0.12 -11.42
N ILE A 31 4.20 -1.04 -11.22
CA ILE A 31 3.45 -2.28 -11.02
C ILE A 31 3.84 -2.93 -9.70
N ALA A 32 2.83 -3.19 -8.86
CA ALA A 32 2.96 -4.11 -7.75
C ALA A 32 2.48 -5.46 -8.28
N GLU A 33 3.42 -6.38 -8.48
CA GLU A 33 3.13 -7.65 -9.12
C GLU A 33 2.17 -8.49 -8.28
N THR A 34 1.56 -9.46 -8.94
CA THR A 34 0.61 -10.35 -8.28
C THR A 34 1.24 -11.00 -7.06
N HIS A 35 0.60 -10.83 -5.92
CA HIS A 35 1.05 -11.40 -4.66
C HIS A 35 -0.13 -11.53 -3.71
N SER A 36 0.11 -12.19 -2.60
CA SER A 36 -0.88 -12.30 -1.54
C SER A 36 -0.16 -12.25 -0.19
N HIS A 37 -0.88 -11.87 0.84
CA HIS A 37 -0.35 -11.83 2.19
C HIS A 37 -1.50 -12.05 3.15
N ASP A 38 -1.18 -12.37 4.40
CA ASP A 38 -2.21 -12.64 5.38
C ASP A 38 -2.80 -11.37 6.00
N HIS A 39 -2.26 -10.21 5.63
CA HIS A 39 -2.85 -8.93 6.05
C HIS A 39 -4.16 -8.69 5.32
N GLU A 40 -5.16 -8.25 6.06
CA GLU A 40 -6.32 -7.62 5.44
C GLU A 40 -5.89 -6.23 5.01
N GLN A 41 -6.36 -5.78 3.85
CA GLN A 41 -5.95 -4.49 3.31
C GLN A 41 -7.16 -3.71 2.82
N LEU A 42 -7.23 -2.45 3.24
CA LEU A 42 -8.22 -1.50 2.74
C LEU A 42 -7.46 -0.33 2.14
N GLY A 43 -8.01 0.26 1.09
CA GLY A 43 -7.32 1.38 0.47
C GLY A 43 -8.23 2.41 -0.14
N LEU A 44 -7.64 3.56 -0.43
CA LEU A 44 -8.33 4.72 -0.99
C LEU A 44 -7.38 5.45 -1.92
N VAL A 45 -7.84 5.74 -3.14
CA VAL A 45 -7.07 6.54 -4.08
C VAL A 45 -7.22 8.01 -3.72
N LEU A 46 -6.09 8.69 -3.54
CA LEU A 46 -6.06 10.13 -3.26
C LEU A 46 -5.87 10.93 -4.54
N ARG A 47 -5.02 10.45 -5.45
CA ARG A 47 -4.65 11.16 -6.67
C ARG A 47 -4.27 10.16 -7.74
N GLY A 48 -4.53 10.51 -8.99
CA GLY A 48 -4.16 9.68 -10.13
C GLY A 48 -5.13 8.53 -10.34
N SER A 49 -4.64 7.45 -10.91
CA SER A 49 -5.47 6.28 -11.19
C SER A 49 -4.67 5.00 -11.01
N ILE A 50 -5.37 3.93 -10.70
CA ILE A 50 -4.74 2.65 -10.48
C ILE A 50 -5.65 1.56 -11.03
N ARG A 51 -5.08 0.63 -11.78
CA ARG A 51 -5.78 -0.57 -12.22
C ARG A 51 -5.50 -1.66 -11.21
N PHE A 52 -6.55 -2.13 -10.57
CA PHE A 52 -6.42 -3.05 -9.44
C PHE A 52 -7.13 -4.35 -9.76
N ARG A 53 -6.43 -5.45 -9.56
CA ARG A 53 -7.04 -6.78 -9.66
C ARG A 53 -7.02 -7.43 -8.28
N VAL A 54 -8.19 -7.86 -7.84
CA VAL A 54 -8.34 -8.59 -6.59
C VAL A 54 -9.04 -9.90 -6.92
N GLY A 55 -8.35 -11.02 -6.72
CA GLY A 55 -8.86 -12.30 -7.21
C GLY A 55 -9.02 -12.25 -8.72
N ASP A 56 -10.24 -12.49 -9.19
CA ASP A 56 -10.55 -12.47 -10.62
C ASP A 56 -11.17 -11.15 -11.09
N GLU A 57 -11.35 -10.20 -10.21
CA GLU A 57 -11.99 -8.93 -10.52
C GLU A 57 -10.96 -7.85 -10.78
N GLU A 58 -11.11 -7.13 -11.89
CA GLU A 58 -10.23 -6.02 -12.23
C GLU A 58 -11.05 -4.76 -12.38
N ARG A 59 -10.55 -3.67 -11.81
CA ARG A 59 -11.20 -2.37 -11.88
C ARG A 59 -10.16 -1.27 -12.04
N GLU A 60 -10.54 -0.21 -12.74
CA GLU A 60 -9.75 1.00 -12.75
C GLU A 60 -10.36 1.97 -11.76
N LEU A 61 -9.53 2.49 -10.86
CA LEU A 61 -9.98 3.32 -9.75
C LEU A 61 -9.34 4.69 -9.83
N GLY A 62 -10.13 5.71 -9.57
CA GLY A 62 -9.68 7.10 -9.50
C GLY A 62 -9.89 7.68 -8.11
N PRO A 63 -9.63 9.00 -7.95
CA PRO A 63 -9.68 9.63 -6.63
C PRO A 63 -11.01 9.42 -5.92
N GLY A 64 -10.93 9.07 -4.65
CA GLY A 64 -12.08 8.83 -3.81
C GLY A 64 -12.61 7.41 -3.88
N GLU A 65 -12.10 6.59 -4.79
CA GLU A 65 -12.53 5.19 -4.89
C GLU A 65 -11.67 4.31 -4.00
N THR A 66 -12.26 3.21 -3.55
CA THR A 66 -11.68 2.36 -2.52
C THR A 66 -11.64 0.90 -2.94
N TRP A 67 -10.83 0.12 -2.22
CA TRP A 67 -10.79 -1.32 -2.40
C TRP A 67 -10.66 -2.02 -1.05
N GLU A 68 -11.04 -3.28 -1.06
CA GLU A 68 -10.88 -4.17 0.09
C GLU A 68 -10.23 -5.45 -0.42
N ILE A 69 -9.17 -5.87 0.26
CA ILE A 69 -8.47 -7.11 -0.07
C ILE A 69 -8.50 -8.00 1.16
N PRO A 70 -9.34 -9.02 1.16
CA PRO A 70 -9.34 -9.96 2.28
C PRO A 70 -8.01 -10.68 2.41
N SER A 71 -7.75 -11.17 3.61
CA SER A 71 -6.54 -11.94 3.92
C SER A 71 -6.31 -13.05 2.89
N ASN A 72 -5.07 -13.18 2.44
CA ASN A 72 -4.62 -14.24 1.52
C ASN A 72 -5.26 -14.20 0.13
N THR A 73 -5.80 -13.06 -0.26
CA THR A 73 -6.38 -12.91 -1.60
C THR A 73 -5.31 -12.36 -2.54
N SER A 74 -5.13 -13.05 -3.67
CA SER A 74 -4.18 -12.63 -4.70
C SER A 74 -4.60 -11.27 -5.27
N HIS A 75 -3.65 -10.37 -5.44
CA HIS A 75 -3.94 -9.04 -5.99
C HIS A 75 -2.73 -8.45 -6.73
N ARG A 76 -3.02 -7.52 -7.62
CA ARG A 76 -2.04 -6.85 -8.44
C ARG A 76 -2.52 -5.41 -8.67
N ALA A 77 -1.58 -4.50 -8.72
CA ALA A 77 -1.91 -3.09 -8.97
C ALA A 77 -0.95 -2.50 -9.99
N GLU A 78 -1.49 -1.65 -10.85
CA GLU A 78 -0.69 -0.95 -11.86
C GLU A 78 -1.13 0.50 -11.90
N ALA A 79 -0.19 1.42 -11.68
CA ALA A 79 -0.50 2.85 -11.73
C ALA A 79 -0.79 3.27 -13.17
N GLY A 80 -1.70 4.23 -13.30
CA GLY A 80 -2.02 4.81 -14.59
C GLY A 80 -0.95 5.74 -15.13
N PRO A 81 -1.23 6.43 -16.26
CA PRO A 81 -0.20 7.24 -16.92
C PRO A 81 0.27 8.45 -16.14
N ASP A 82 -0.49 8.87 -15.13
CA ASP A 82 -0.11 10.01 -14.28
C ASP A 82 0.39 9.57 -12.92
N GLY A 83 0.57 8.27 -12.70
CA GLY A 83 0.90 7.75 -11.40
C GLY A 83 -0.28 7.74 -10.45
N ALA A 84 -0.02 7.50 -9.19
CA ALA A 84 -1.08 7.50 -8.19
C ALA A 84 -0.52 7.72 -6.79
N SER A 85 -1.36 8.30 -5.93
CA SER A 85 -1.11 8.36 -4.49
C SER A 85 -2.28 7.68 -3.82
N VAL A 86 -1.99 6.74 -2.95
CA VAL A 86 -3.05 5.97 -2.29
C VAL A 86 -2.77 5.86 -0.80
N LEU A 87 -3.83 5.69 -0.02
CA LEU A 87 -3.72 5.32 1.39
C LEU A 87 -4.05 3.85 1.51
N ASP A 88 -3.22 3.12 2.25
CA ASP A 88 -3.42 1.71 2.54
C ASP A 88 -3.45 1.47 4.04
N LEU A 89 -4.39 0.63 4.46
CA LEU A 89 -4.47 0.14 5.82
C LEU A 89 -4.26 -1.37 5.80
N PHE A 90 -3.38 -1.85 6.67
CA PHE A 90 -3.09 -3.28 6.78
C PHE A 90 -3.33 -3.73 8.22
N SER A 91 -3.96 -4.88 8.39
CA SER A 91 -4.13 -5.51 9.70
C SER A 91 -3.87 -7.00 9.56
N PRO A 92 -3.00 -7.61 10.36
CA PRO A 92 -2.14 -6.98 11.38
C PRO A 92 -1.09 -6.04 10.77
N PRO A 93 -0.26 -5.39 11.58
CA PRO A 93 0.75 -4.46 11.04
C PRO A 93 1.64 -5.12 10.01
N ARG A 94 1.97 -4.38 8.97
CA ARG A 94 2.83 -4.87 7.90
C ARG A 94 4.28 -4.73 8.32
N SER A 95 4.74 -5.64 9.15
CA SER A 95 6.04 -5.55 9.81
C SER A 95 7.21 -5.62 8.84
N GLU A 96 7.04 -6.23 7.68
CA GLU A 96 8.10 -6.27 6.68
C GLU A 96 8.46 -4.87 6.18
N TRP A 97 7.57 -3.90 6.32
CA TRP A 97 7.86 -2.52 5.97
C TRP A 97 8.61 -1.79 7.06
N GLU A 98 8.85 -2.44 8.18
CA GLU A 98 9.71 -1.91 9.24
C GLU A 98 11.15 -2.39 9.12
N GLN A 99 11.41 -3.38 8.28
CA GLN A 99 12.72 -3.98 8.14
C GLN A 99 13.73 -3.00 7.58
N GLY A 100 14.95 -3.06 8.09
CA GLY A 100 16.01 -2.15 7.71
C GLY A 100 16.03 -0.87 8.52
N GLU A 101 14.99 -0.63 9.26
CA GLU A 101 14.90 0.49 10.19
C GLU A 101 14.91 -0.11 11.60
N PRO A 102 16.00 0.01 12.36
CA PRO A 102 15.94 -0.43 13.74
C PRO A 102 14.84 0.35 14.42
N GLY A 103 13.78 -0.31 14.74
CA GLY A 103 12.70 0.33 15.44
C GLY A 103 13.14 0.77 16.79
N GLU A 104 13.13 2.06 17.04
CA GLU A 104 13.38 2.59 18.35
C GLU A 104 12.08 2.49 19.13
N PRO A 105 12.03 1.69 20.19
CA PRO A 105 10.84 1.70 21.02
C PRO A 105 10.71 3.08 21.65
N GLY A 106 9.60 3.68 21.43
CA GLY A 106 9.38 5.00 21.98
C GLY A 106 7.90 5.30 22.02
N PRO A 107 7.52 6.37 22.69
CA PRO A 107 6.11 6.70 22.84
C PRO A 107 5.47 7.18 21.55
N GLY A 108 6.25 7.43 20.53
CA GLY A 108 5.70 7.83 19.25
C GLY A 108 6.75 7.86 18.19
N ARG A 109 6.28 7.91 16.94
CA ARG A 109 7.16 7.97 15.79
C ARG A 109 6.62 8.96 14.78
N TRP A 110 7.54 9.58 14.08
CA TRP A 110 7.21 10.46 12.96
C TRP A 110 7.76 9.80 11.69
N PRO A 111 6.97 8.95 11.02
CA PRO A 111 7.45 8.34 9.78
C PRO A 111 7.67 9.42 8.74
N SER A 112 8.74 9.32 8.01
CA SER A 112 9.08 10.33 7.01
C SER A 112 9.53 9.69 5.73
#